data_1d560c47813412f246077b5bef6865c1
#
_entry.id   1d560c47813412f246077b5bef6865c1
#
_cell.length_a   1.000
_cell.length_b   1.000
_cell.length_c   1.000
_cell.angle_alpha   90.00
_cell.angle_beta   90.00
_cell.angle_gamma   90.00
#
_symmetry.space_group_name_H-M   'P 1'
#
loop_
_entity.id
_entity.type
_entity.pdbx_description
1 polymer ?
#
loop_
_entity_poly.entity_id
_entity_poly.type
_entity_poly.pdbx_seq_one_letter_code
_entity_poly.pdbx_strand_id
1 'polypeptide(L)'
;MCVAEKPSVGRSIAAILGATDRHDGYMEGNGWQVTWAFGHLCGLKEPDEYSPNWKRWSLSALPMVPQPFGIKVIGQESSQRQFKVIESLIAQADEVVNCGDAGQEGELIQRWIYQKAKCNVPVKRLWISSLTDDSIRQGFSQLQPASDFDNLYLAGLSRAIGDWLLGMNCTRLYTLKYSRPGTVLSIGRVQTPTLAMIVARQREIENFVPEDYWEIKTLYRGVTFNSTQRSEEHTSELQ
;
A
#
# COMPACT_ATOMS: atom_id res chain seq x y z
N MET A 1 15.91 7.67 17.20
CA MET A 1 14.91 6.58 17.30
C MET A 1 14.59 5.99 15.92
N CYS A 2 14.05 4.77 15.83
CA CYS A 2 13.63 4.12 14.57
C CYS A 2 12.13 3.85 14.57
N VAL A 3 11.48 4.06 13.41
CA VAL A 3 10.07 3.69 13.20
C VAL A 3 9.95 2.73 12.04
N ALA A 4 9.63 1.47 12.32
CA ALA A 4 9.41 0.42 11.31
C ALA A 4 7.94 0.37 10.87
N GLU A 5 7.67 -0.25 9.72
CA GLU A 5 6.29 -0.39 9.24
C GLU A 5 5.51 -1.49 9.96
N LYS A 6 6.21 -2.51 10.46
CA LYS A 6 5.62 -3.72 11.09
C LYS A 6 6.41 -4.15 12.32
N PRO A 7 5.74 -4.77 13.32
CA PRO A 7 6.42 -5.24 14.54
C PRO A 7 7.57 -6.22 14.28
N SER A 8 7.46 -7.09 13.28
CA SER A 8 8.52 -8.04 12.93
C SER A 8 9.77 -7.34 12.45
N VAL A 9 9.62 -6.33 11.58
CA VAL A 9 10.73 -5.52 11.06
C VAL A 9 11.38 -4.72 12.19
N GLY A 10 10.56 -4.11 13.06
CA GLY A 10 11.07 -3.38 14.23
C GLY A 10 11.91 -4.26 15.16
N ARG A 11 11.46 -5.49 15.43
CA ARG A 11 12.25 -6.44 16.25
C ARG A 11 13.56 -6.87 15.59
N SER A 12 13.58 -7.09 14.27
CA SER A 12 14.82 -7.42 13.56
C SER A 12 15.82 -6.26 13.63
N ILE A 13 15.36 -5.04 13.42
CA ILE A 13 16.20 -3.84 13.53
C ILE A 13 16.69 -3.65 14.98
N ALA A 14 15.82 -3.80 15.96
CA ALA A 14 16.17 -3.66 17.38
C ALA A 14 17.27 -4.66 17.80
N ALA A 15 17.17 -5.91 17.35
CA ALA A 15 18.19 -6.94 17.63
C ALA A 15 19.56 -6.54 17.07
N ILE A 16 19.61 -5.99 15.86
CA ILE A 16 20.86 -5.55 15.21
C ILE A 16 21.47 -4.34 15.90
N LEU A 17 20.62 -3.41 16.37
CA LEU A 17 21.07 -2.18 17.05
C LEU A 17 21.37 -2.41 18.54
N GLY A 18 21.08 -3.59 19.08
CA GLY A 18 21.27 -3.91 20.51
C GLY A 18 20.20 -3.28 21.42
N ALA A 19 19.04 -2.94 20.88
CA ALA A 19 17.88 -2.48 21.64
C ALA A 19 17.08 -3.70 22.11
N THR A 20 17.42 -4.23 23.28
CA THR A 20 16.91 -5.53 23.81
C THR A 20 15.80 -5.40 24.83
N ASP A 21 15.67 -4.24 25.48
CA ASP A 21 14.70 -4.02 26.54
C ASP A 21 13.30 -3.80 25.92
N ARG A 22 12.36 -4.60 26.35
CA ARG A 22 11.00 -4.63 25.79
C ARG A 22 10.08 -3.72 26.59
N HIS A 23 9.43 -2.82 25.85
CA HIS A 23 8.37 -1.98 26.36
C HIS A 23 7.07 -2.22 25.58
N ASP A 24 5.99 -1.63 26.05
CA ASP A 24 4.73 -1.66 25.31
C ASP A 24 4.81 -0.76 24.06
N GLY A 25 4.83 -1.41 22.90
CA GLY A 25 4.87 -0.74 21.59
C GLY A 25 6.27 -0.36 21.09
N TYR A 26 7.36 -0.63 21.81
CA TYR A 26 8.73 -0.36 21.35
C TYR A 26 9.78 -1.21 22.07
N MET A 27 11.01 -1.16 21.59
CA MET A 27 12.20 -1.73 22.20
C MET A 27 13.25 -0.66 22.42
N GLU A 28 14.05 -0.77 23.48
CA GLU A 28 15.06 0.20 23.85
C GLU A 28 16.38 -0.47 24.23
N GLY A 29 17.48 0.21 24.07
CA GLY A 29 18.82 -0.24 24.48
C GLY A 29 19.90 0.32 23.55
N ASN A 30 21.13 0.31 24.06
CA ASN A 30 22.32 0.79 23.34
C ASN A 30 22.15 2.19 22.69
N GLY A 31 21.39 3.10 23.34
CA GLY A 31 21.10 4.45 22.84
C GLY A 31 20.05 4.48 21.71
N TRP A 32 19.39 3.38 21.42
CA TRP A 32 18.35 3.27 20.39
C TRP A 32 16.98 3.01 21.00
N GLN A 33 15.97 3.64 20.43
CA GLN A 33 14.57 3.29 20.61
C GLN A 33 14.02 2.86 19.26
N VAL A 34 13.43 1.66 19.21
CA VAL A 34 12.89 1.07 17.97
C VAL A 34 11.42 0.76 18.18
N THR A 35 10.57 1.49 17.49
CA THR A 35 9.12 1.28 17.48
C THR A 35 8.63 0.88 16.09
N TRP A 36 7.35 0.64 15.96
CA TRP A 36 6.74 0.16 14.71
C TRP A 36 5.31 0.63 14.55
N ALA A 37 4.86 0.67 13.31
CA ALA A 37 3.46 0.77 12.95
C ALA A 37 2.83 -0.64 12.77
N PHE A 38 1.54 -0.68 12.48
CA PHE A 38 0.81 -1.88 12.06
C PHE A 38 0.34 -1.77 10.61
N GLY A 39 1.22 -1.31 9.72
CA GLY A 39 0.85 -0.73 8.45
C GLY A 39 0.32 0.70 8.65
N HIS A 40 -0.80 1.04 8.04
CA HIS A 40 -1.38 2.38 8.20
C HIS A 40 -1.88 2.63 9.63
N LEU A 41 -1.27 3.58 10.34
CA LEU A 41 -1.79 4.18 11.57
C LEU A 41 -2.57 5.48 11.31
N CYS A 42 -2.29 6.12 10.19
CA CYS A 42 -2.96 7.32 9.72
C CYS A 42 -3.62 7.07 8.36
N GLY A 43 -4.68 7.83 8.08
CA GLY A 43 -5.40 7.80 6.81
C GLY A 43 -5.97 9.16 6.48
N LEU A 44 -6.49 9.35 5.27
CA LEU A 44 -7.27 10.53 4.93
C LEU A 44 -8.55 10.57 5.75
N LYS A 45 -9.01 11.78 6.04
CA LYS A 45 -10.29 12.00 6.74
C LYS A 45 -11.46 11.46 5.95
N GLU A 46 -12.53 11.06 6.66
CA GLU A 46 -13.80 10.69 6.04
C GLU A 46 -14.56 11.94 5.55
N PRO A 47 -15.50 11.77 4.61
CA PRO A 47 -16.25 12.90 4.05
C PRO A 47 -16.91 13.81 5.09
N ASP A 48 -17.51 13.26 6.11
CA ASP A 48 -18.20 14.01 7.18
C ASP A 48 -17.24 14.78 8.12
N GLU A 49 -15.97 14.41 8.14
CA GLU A 49 -14.92 15.15 8.87
C GLU A 49 -14.46 16.41 8.12
N TYR A 50 -14.80 16.54 6.83
CA TYR A 50 -14.58 17.77 6.04
C TYR A 50 -15.82 18.66 6.03
N SER A 51 -17.01 18.06 5.87
CA SER A 51 -18.27 18.79 5.84
C SER A 51 -19.42 17.96 6.41
N PRO A 52 -20.21 18.47 7.38
CA PRO A 52 -21.41 17.79 7.87
C PRO A 52 -22.40 17.42 6.76
N ASN A 53 -22.44 18.19 5.66
CA ASN A 53 -23.30 17.93 4.51
C ASN A 53 -22.91 16.64 3.78
N TRP A 54 -21.69 16.18 3.91
CA TRP A 54 -21.21 14.95 3.30
C TRP A 54 -21.49 13.69 4.14
N LYS A 55 -22.06 13.85 5.34
CA LYS A 55 -22.45 12.71 6.17
C LYS A 55 -23.59 11.92 5.53
N ARG A 56 -24.63 12.62 5.05
CA ARG A 56 -25.74 11.98 4.33
C ARG A 56 -25.41 11.83 2.85
N TRP A 57 -25.58 10.63 2.34
CA TRP A 57 -25.38 10.37 0.93
C TRP A 57 -26.50 11.01 0.10
N SER A 58 -26.14 11.89 -0.82
CA SER A 58 -27.08 12.51 -1.77
C SER A 58 -26.35 12.85 -3.06
N LEU A 59 -27.06 12.84 -4.18
CA LEU A 59 -26.48 13.23 -5.48
C LEU A 59 -26.08 14.71 -5.51
N SER A 60 -26.79 15.55 -4.78
CA SER A 60 -26.49 16.99 -4.69
C SER A 60 -25.21 17.31 -3.92
N ALA A 61 -24.70 16.38 -3.15
CA ALA A 61 -23.44 16.52 -2.41
C ALA A 61 -22.20 16.12 -3.24
N LEU A 62 -22.39 15.62 -4.46
CA LEU A 62 -21.33 15.18 -5.35
C LEU A 62 -21.02 16.26 -6.41
N PRO A 63 -19.75 16.43 -6.82
CA PRO A 63 -18.58 15.73 -6.31
C PRO A 63 -18.07 16.29 -4.97
N MET A 64 -17.59 15.40 -4.10
CA MET A 64 -16.88 15.77 -2.87
C MET A 64 -15.40 15.95 -3.18
N VAL A 65 -14.89 17.16 -3.03
CA VAL A 65 -13.48 17.51 -3.29
C VAL A 65 -12.95 18.33 -2.13
N PRO A 66 -12.34 17.67 -1.11
CA PRO A 66 -11.75 18.40 0.02
C PRO A 66 -10.61 19.33 -0.40
N GLN A 67 -10.54 20.49 0.25
CA GLN A 67 -9.46 21.45 0.07
C GLN A 67 -9.14 22.15 1.40
N PRO A 68 -8.00 21.87 2.05
CA PRO A 68 -7.03 20.81 1.73
C PRO A 68 -7.48 19.42 2.17
N PHE A 69 -6.80 18.39 1.67
CA PHE A 69 -6.92 17.05 2.24
C PHE A 69 -6.26 16.99 3.62
N GLY A 70 -6.94 16.39 4.58
CA GLY A 70 -6.45 16.21 5.94
C GLY A 70 -6.24 14.74 6.29
N ILE A 71 -5.33 14.47 7.22
CA ILE A 71 -5.05 13.15 7.76
C ILE A 71 -5.58 13.00 9.18
N LYS A 72 -5.96 11.79 9.55
CA LYS A 72 -6.38 11.40 10.90
C LYS A 72 -5.68 10.12 11.33
N VAL A 73 -5.60 9.88 12.63
CA VAL A 73 -5.24 8.57 13.17
C VAL A 73 -6.43 7.64 12.98
N ILE A 74 -6.18 6.40 12.55
CA ILE A 74 -7.22 5.40 12.33
C ILE A 74 -7.93 5.07 13.64
N GLY A 75 -9.25 4.90 13.61
CA GLY A 75 -10.10 4.81 14.78
C GLY A 75 -9.96 3.54 15.64
N GLN A 76 -9.20 2.53 15.20
CA GLN A 76 -8.95 1.32 16.01
C GLN A 76 -8.14 1.65 17.26
N GLU A 77 -8.54 1.15 18.40
CA GLU A 77 -7.91 1.39 19.70
C GLU A 77 -6.41 1.03 19.70
N SER A 78 -6.06 -0.11 19.11
CA SER A 78 -4.67 -0.54 18.96
C SER A 78 -3.82 0.45 18.15
N SER A 79 -4.37 0.98 17.06
CA SER A 79 -3.70 1.98 16.23
C SER A 79 -3.52 3.30 16.95
N GLN A 80 -4.51 3.74 17.69
CA GLN A 80 -4.43 4.97 18.50
C GLN A 80 -3.41 4.83 19.63
N ARG A 81 -3.39 3.68 20.32
CA ARG A 81 -2.42 3.39 21.37
C ARG A 81 -0.99 3.39 20.82
N GLN A 82 -0.76 2.69 19.73
CA GLN A 82 0.56 2.64 19.09
C GLN A 82 1.00 4.00 18.55
N PHE A 83 0.08 4.77 17.98
CA PHE A 83 0.38 6.13 17.53
C PHE A 83 0.85 7.01 18.70
N LYS A 84 0.20 6.94 19.87
CA LYS A 84 0.62 7.69 21.07
C LYS A 84 2.02 7.28 21.55
N VAL A 85 2.37 5.99 21.46
CA VAL A 85 3.74 5.53 21.77
C VAL A 85 4.74 6.19 20.81
N ILE A 86 4.49 6.13 19.51
CA ILE A 86 5.38 6.76 18.51
C ILE A 86 5.48 8.27 18.74
N GLU A 87 4.37 8.95 18.97
CA GLU A 87 4.32 10.39 19.23
C GLU A 87 5.15 10.78 20.45
N SER A 88 5.05 10.01 21.54
CA SER A 88 5.83 10.27 22.77
C SER A 88 7.32 10.04 22.58
N LEU A 89 7.71 9.03 21.79
CA LEU A 89 9.11 8.75 21.48
C LEU A 89 9.71 9.81 20.53
N ILE A 90 8.95 10.27 19.53
CA ILE A 90 9.37 11.36 18.63
C ILE A 90 9.64 12.65 19.43
N ALA A 91 8.80 12.96 20.40
CA ALA A 91 8.95 14.17 21.23
C ALA A 91 10.25 14.19 22.08
N GLN A 92 10.88 13.04 22.28
CA GLN A 92 12.11 12.89 23.07
C GLN A 92 13.34 12.55 22.22
N ALA A 93 13.16 12.34 20.93
CA ALA A 93 14.22 11.92 20.02
C ALA A 93 15.03 13.10 19.49
N ASP A 94 16.34 12.93 19.36
CA ASP A 94 17.22 13.89 18.67
C ASP A 94 17.11 13.72 17.13
N GLU A 95 16.83 12.50 16.66
CA GLU A 95 16.75 12.14 15.26
C GLU A 95 15.81 10.94 15.08
N VAL A 96 15.07 10.90 13.97
CA VAL A 96 14.19 9.80 13.59
C VAL A 96 14.77 9.09 12.35
N VAL A 97 14.80 7.75 12.38
CA VAL A 97 15.11 6.93 11.21
C VAL A 97 13.82 6.29 10.70
N ASN A 98 13.42 6.66 9.50
CA ASN A 98 12.33 6.05 8.77
C ASN A 98 12.75 4.67 8.25
N CYS A 99 12.23 3.61 8.85
CA CYS A 99 12.46 2.21 8.51
C CYS A 99 11.20 1.57 7.87
N GLY A 100 10.40 2.34 7.16
CA GLY A 100 9.29 1.82 6.35
C GLY A 100 9.78 0.96 5.18
N ASP A 101 8.90 0.14 4.63
CA ASP A 101 9.21 -0.68 3.46
C ASP A 101 9.69 0.21 2.28
N ALA A 102 10.61 -0.31 1.46
CA ALA A 102 11.17 0.43 0.34
C ALA A 102 10.13 0.56 -0.80
N GLY A 103 9.37 1.65 -0.79
CA GLY A 103 8.31 1.91 -1.77
C GLY A 103 7.43 3.10 -1.41
N GLN A 104 6.54 3.47 -2.33
CA GLN A 104 5.62 4.61 -2.17
C GLN A 104 4.74 4.48 -0.93
N GLU A 105 4.25 3.28 -0.66
CA GLU A 105 3.34 3.03 0.44
C GLU A 105 4.04 3.16 1.79
N GLY A 106 5.23 2.54 1.94
CA GLY A 106 6.03 2.65 3.16
C GLY A 106 6.44 4.10 3.44
N GLU A 107 6.76 4.88 2.40
CA GLU A 107 7.07 6.30 2.56
C GLU A 107 5.84 7.10 2.99
N LEU A 108 4.68 6.85 2.38
CA LEU A 108 3.42 7.51 2.73
C LEU A 108 3.01 7.24 4.18
N ILE A 109 3.05 5.98 4.62
CA ILE A 109 2.72 5.56 5.99
C ILE A 109 3.55 6.35 7.00
N GLN A 110 4.87 6.37 6.80
CA GLN A 110 5.81 7.00 7.71
C GLN A 110 5.65 8.53 7.74
N ARG A 111 5.53 9.17 6.56
CA ARG A 111 5.36 10.64 6.47
C ARG A 111 4.07 11.10 7.14
N TRP A 112 2.98 10.35 7.01
CA TRP A 112 1.73 10.69 7.69
C TRP A 112 1.84 10.56 9.21
N ILE A 113 2.58 9.56 9.71
CA ILE A 113 2.86 9.42 11.15
C ILE A 113 3.64 10.65 11.65
N TYR A 114 4.73 11.03 10.96
CA TYR A 114 5.56 12.18 11.34
C TYR A 114 4.81 13.50 11.28
N GLN A 115 4.03 13.71 10.24
CA GLN A 115 3.16 14.87 10.12
C GLN A 115 2.15 14.95 11.28
N LYS A 116 1.51 13.84 11.59
CA LYS A 116 0.49 13.78 12.64
C LYS A 116 1.08 13.93 14.04
N ALA A 117 2.25 13.35 14.27
CA ALA A 117 3.03 13.49 15.51
C ALA A 117 3.76 14.85 15.62
N LYS A 118 3.67 15.71 14.61
CA LYS A 118 4.37 17.03 14.56
C LYS A 118 5.89 16.88 14.76
N CYS A 119 6.48 15.92 14.09
CA CYS A 119 7.91 15.66 14.15
C CYS A 119 8.70 16.87 13.65
N ASN A 120 9.53 17.45 14.50
CA ASN A 120 10.35 18.63 14.20
C ASN A 120 11.87 18.33 14.22
N VAL A 121 12.25 17.07 14.43
CA VAL A 121 13.64 16.64 14.43
C VAL A 121 14.05 16.11 13.05
N PRO A 122 15.36 16.06 12.77
CA PRO A 122 15.85 15.50 11.51
C PRO A 122 15.34 14.08 11.29
N VAL A 123 14.95 13.77 10.05
CA VAL A 123 14.52 12.43 9.64
C VAL A 123 15.48 11.89 8.60
N LYS A 124 16.02 10.70 8.85
CA LYS A 124 16.80 9.93 7.89
C LYS A 124 16.02 8.73 7.39
N ARG A 125 16.40 8.20 6.26
CA ARG A 125 15.77 7.05 5.60
C ARG A 125 16.69 5.86 5.55
N LEU A 126 16.25 4.75 6.14
CA LEU A 126 16.82 3.43 5.91
C LEU A 126 16.17 2.84 4.64
N TRP A 127 16.95 2.71 3.56
CA TRP A 127 16.45 2.15 2.29
C TRP A 127 17.08 0.79 2.03
N ILE A 128 16.35 -0.27 2.34
CA ILE A 128 16.79 -1.66 2.16
C ILE A 128 15.67 -2.49 1.53
N SER A 129 16.05 -3.45 0.70
CA SER A 129 15.12 -4.41 0.06
C SER A 129 15.17 -5.80 0.71
N SER A 130 16.06 -6.01 1.69
CA SER A 130 16.21 -7.27 2.42
C SER A 130 16.32 -7.00 3.92
N LEU A 131 15.83 -7.93 4.73
CA LEU A 131 15.88 -7.88 6.20
C LEU A 131 16.93 -8.83 6.79
N THR A 132 17.93 -9.24 6.00
CA THR A 132 19.08 -9.96 6.55
C THR A 132 19.92 -9.03 7.44
N ASP A 133 20.60 -9.61 8.42
CA ASP A 133 21.42 -8.86 9.37
C ASP A 133 22.43 -7.96 8.67
N ASP A 134 23.09 -8.49 7.63
CA ASP A 134 24.08 -7.74 6.84
C ASP A 134 23.45 -6.56 6.10
N SER A 135 22.28 -6.76 5.49
CA SER A 135 21.55 -5.69 4.79
C SER A 135 21.12 -4.58 5.75
N ILE A 136 20.67 -4.93 6.95
CA ILE A 136 20.30 -3.94 7.97
C ILE A 136 21.53 -3.17 8.41
N ARG A 137 22.64 -3.84 8.76
CA ARG A 137 23.89 -3.17 9.17
C ARG A 137 24.43 -2.25 8.08
N GLN A 138 24.47 -2.70 6.85
CA GLN A 138 24.89 -1.91 5.70
C GLN A 138 23.95 -0.70 5.50
N GLY A 139 22.65 -0.90 5.57
CA GLY A 139 21.66 0.17 5.44
C GLY A 139 21.84 1.27 6.48
N PHE A 140 22.10 0.90 7.75
CA PHE A 140 22.37 1.87 8.82
C PHE A 140 23.69 2.62 8.63
N SER A 141 24.67 2.05 7.94
CA SER A 141 25.91 2.77 7.58
C SER A 141 25.71 3.76 6.42
N GLN A 142 24.58 3.70 5.72
CA GLN A 142 24.28 4.48 4.50
C GLN A 142 22.92 5.17 4.57
N LEU A 143 22.54 5.66 5.75
CA LEU A 143 21.27 6.38 5.92
C LEU A 143 21.23 7.63 5.02
N GLN A 144 20.12 7.80 4.34
CA GLN A 144 19.89 8.89 3.39
C GLN A 144 19.03 9.99 4.01
N PRO A 145 19.13 11.26 3.58
CA PRO A 145 18.21 12.30 3.99
C PRO A 145 16.77 11.97 3.54
N ALA A 146 15.78 12.22 4.40
CA ALA A 146 14.38 11.98 4.04
C ALA A 146 13.92 12.81 2.84
N SER A 147 14.52 14.00 2.62
CA SER A 147 14.22 14.87 1.48
C SER A 147 14.42 14.22 0.11
N ASP A 148 15.36 13.28 0.01
CA ASP A 148 15.65 12.57 -1.26
C ASP A 148 14.44 11.72 -1.72
N PHE A 149 13.50 11.45 -0.81
CA PHE A 149 12.29 10.67 -1.05
C PHE A 149 11.01 11.51 -1.16
N ASP A 150 11.11 12.84 -1.27
CA ASP A 150 9.95 13.73 -1.34
C ASP A 150 9.07 13.43 -2.56
N ASN A 151 9.67 13.18 -3.72
CA ASN A 151 8.92 12.81 -4.93
C ASN A 151 8.21 11.45 -4.78
N LEU A 152 8.83 10.51 -4.07
CA LEU A 152 8.21 9.21 -3.78
C LEU A 152 7.01 9.37 -2.85
N TYR A 153 7.13 10.21 -1.82
CA TYR A 153 6.02 10.58 -0.95
C TYR A 153 4.89 11.26 -1.72
N LEU A 154 5.21 12.24 -2.57
CA LEU A 154 4.20 12.94 -3.38
C LEU A 154 3.47 12.00 -4.33
N ALA A 155 4.16 11.01 -4.91
CA ALA A 155 3.54 9.98 -5.73
C ALA A 155 2.56 9.12 -4.92
N GLY A 156 2.96 8.67 -3.72
CA GLY A 156 2.09 7.94 -2.79
C GLY A 156 0.88 8.76 -2.34
N LEU A 157 1.09 10.03 -1.99
CA LEU A 157 0.03 10.97 -1.59
C LEU A 157 -0.97 11.22 -2.73
N SER A 158 -0.48 11.47 -3.94
CA SER A 158 -1.33 11.68 -5.13
C SER A 158 -2.20 10.46 -5.42
N ARG A 159 -1.62 9.27 -5.29
CA ARG A 159 -2.36 8.01 -5.40
C ARG A 159 -3.44 7.88 -4.33
N ALA A 160 -3.12 8.16 -3.06
CA ALA A 160 -4.09 8.06 -1.97
C ALA A 160 -5.25 9.05 -2.15
N ILE A 161 -4.96 10.29 -2.57
CA ILE A 161 -5.98 11.31 -2.88
C ILE A 161 -6.84 10.86 -4.07
N GLY A 162 -6.23 10.36 -5.13
CA GLY A 162 -6.95 9.84 -6.31
C GLY A 162 -7.87 8.66 -5.95
N ASP A 163 -7.39 7.73 -5.14
CA ASP A 163 -8.17 6.59 -4.65
C ASP A 163 -9.34 7.06 -3.75
N TRP A 164 -9.14 8.08 -2.92
CA TRP A 164 -10.21 8.67 -2.11
C TRP A 164 -11.25 9.38 -2.99
N LEU A 165 -10.82 10.22 -3.92
CA LEU A 165 -11.72 10.95 -4.83
C LEU A 165 -12.56 9.99 -5.66
N LEU A 166 -11.94 9.00 -6.28
CA LEU A 166 -12.65 7.99 -7.07
C LEU A 166 -13.57 7.16 -6.19
N GLY A 167 -13.01 6.57 -5.13
CA GLY A 167 -13.72 5.63 -4.25
C GLY A 167 -14.93 6.26 -3.58
N MET A 168 -14.76 7.42 -2.94
CA MET A 168 -15.84 8.07 -2.20
C MET A 168 -16.94 8.61 -3.13
N ASN A 169 -16.58 9.25 -4.23
CA ASN A 169 -17.56 9.84 -5.14
C ASN A 169 -18.28 8.79 -5.98
N CYS A 170 -17.55 7.88 -6.62
CA CYS A 170 -18.15 6.88 -7.50
C CYS A 170 -18.95 5.83 -6.71
N THR A 171 -18.47 5.39 -5.55
CA THR A 171 -19.25 4.47 -4.69
C THR A 171 -20.60 5.08 -4.33
N ARG A 172 -20.64 6.34 -3.89
CA ARG A 172 -21.91 7.01 -3.57
C ARG A 172 -22.79 7.21 -4.79
N LEU A 173 -22.21 7.67 -5.90
CA LEU A 173 -22.94 7.88 -7.16
C LEU A 173 -23.61 6.61 -7.65
N TYR A 174 -22.85 5.52 -7.77
CA TYR A 174 -23.38 4.25 -8.27
C TYR A 174 -24.36 3.62 -7.30
N THR A 175 -24.07 3.67 -6.00
CA THR A 175 -25.00 3.18 -4.97
C THR A 175 -26.34 3.91 -5.03
N LEU A 176 -26.33 5.24 -5.09
CA LEU A 176 -27.57 6.03 -5.12
C LEU A 176 -28.38 5.85 -6.41
N LYS A 177 -27.72 5.58 -7.54
CA LYS A 177 -28.39 5.43 -8.84
C LYS A 177 -28.85 4.01 -9.16
N TYR A 178 -28.09 3.00 -8.75
CA TYR A 178 -28.23 1.66 -9.31
C TYR A 178 -28.40 0.57 -8.26
N SER A 179 -28.18 0.85 -6.96
CA SER A 179 -28.31 -0.20 -5.95
C SER A 179 -29.75 -0.36 -5.44
N ARG A 180 -30.00 -1.53 -4.89
CA ARG A 180 -31.20 -1.76 -4.06
C ARG A 180 -30.96 -1.20 -2.65
N PRO A 181 -32.04 -0.84 -1.92
CA PRO A 181 -31.93 -0.39 -0.53
C PRO A 181 -31.10 -1.37 0.32
N GLY A 182 -30.15 -0.85 1.08
CA GLY A 182 -29.27 -1.65 1.94
C GLY A 182 -28.05 -2.27 1.27
N THR A 183 -27.87 -2.10 -0.05
CA THR A 183 -26.68 -2.61 -0.79
C THR A 183 -25.78 -1.46 -1.19
N VAL A 184 -24.48 -1.57 -0.92
CA VAL A 184 -23.47 -0.61 -1.37
C VAL A 184 -22.76 -1.16 -2.60
N LEU A 185 -22.69 -0.38 -3.68
CA LEU A 185 -21.90 -0.67 -4.88
C LEU A 185 -20.54 -0.03 -4.75
N SER A 186 -19.59 -0.76 -4.20
CA SER A 186 -18.22 -0.29 -4.00
C SER A 186 -17.48 -0.12 -5.32
N ILE A 187 -16.96 1.06 -5.57
CA ILE A 187 -16.14 1.38 -6.75
C ILE A 187 -14.74 1.76 -6.29
N GLY A 188 -13.74 1.21 -6.94
CA GLY A 188 -12.35 1.51 -6.63
C GLY A 188 -11.42 1.19 -7.79
N ARG A 189 -10.28 1.84 -7.81
CA ARG A 189 -9.28 1.76 -8.89
C ARG A 189 -8.71 0.34 -9.09
N VAL A 190 -8.66 -0.47 -8.04
CA VAL A 190 -8.15 -1.85 -8.12
C VAL A 190 -9.31 -2.84 -8.15
N GLN A 191 -10.22 -2.76 -7.19
CA GLN A 191 -11.29 -3.76 -7.03
C GLN A 191 -12.25 -3.82 -8.25
N THR A 192 -12.58 -2.68 -8.86
CA THR A 192 -13.52 -2.67 -9.98
C THR A 192 -12.93 -3.28 -11.26
N PRO A 193 -11.71 -2.93 -11.69
CA PRO A 193 -11.07 -3.64 -12.81
C PRO A 193 -10.84 -5.13 -12.54
N THR A 194 -10.45 -5.49 -11.31
CA THR A 194 -10.27 -6.91 -10.94
C THR A 194 -11.58 -7.69 -11.10
N LEU A 195 -12.68 -7.14 -10.59
CA LEU A 195 -14.01 -7.75 -10.76
C LEU A 195 -14.40 -7.83 -12.25
N ALA A 196 -14.12 -6.78 -13.02
CA ALA A 196 -14.40 -6.77 -14.45
C ALA A 196 -13.64 -7.88 -15.21
N MET A 197 -12.36 -8.11 -14.87
CA MET A 197 -11.57 -9.21 -15.44
C MET A 197 -12.16 -10.59 -15.08
N ILE A 198 -12.60 -10.79 -13.84
CA ILE A 198 -13.24 -12.04 -13.41
C ILE A 198 -14.55 -12.27 -14.19
N VAL A 199 -15.38 -11.22 -14.30
CA VAL A 199 -16.65 -11.30 -15.05
C VAL A 199 -16.42 -11.54 -16.54
N ALA A 200 -15.42 -10.89 -17.13
CA ALA A 200 -15.04 -11.13 -18.53
C ALA A 200 -14.64 -12.60 -18.75
N ARG A 201 -13.77 -13.11 -17.87
CA ARG A 201 -13.35 -14.52 -17.94
C ARG A 201 -14.51 -15.50 -17.76
N GLN A 202 -15.43 -15.21 -16.84
CA GLN A 202 -16.62 -16.02 -16.65
C GLN A 202 -17.49 -16.07 -17.91
N ARG A 203 -17.68 -14.92 -18.56
CA ARG A 203 -18.43 -14.85 -19.83
C ARG A 203 -17.73 -15.60 -20.97
N GLU A 204 -16.40 -15.56 -21.06
CA GLU A 204 -15.63 -16.36 -22.02
C GLU A 204 -15.86 -17.86 -21.80
N ILE A 205 -15.89 -18.32 -20.54
CA ILE A 205 -16.16 -19.72 -20.19
C ILE A 205 -17.59 -20.12 -20.56
N GLU A 206 -18.57 -19.28 -20.22
CA GLU A 206 -19.99 -19.53 -20.48
C GLU A 206 -20.33 -19.54 -21.98
N ASN A 207 -19.65 -18.72 -22.77
CA ASN A 207 -19.83 -18.62 -24.22
C ASN A 207 -18.78 -19.38 -25.01
N PHE A 208 -17.99 -20.25 -24.35
CA PHE A 208 -16.94 -20.99 -25.02
C PHE A 208 -17.51 -21.93 -26.08
N VAL A 209 -17.08 -21.74 -27.30
CA VAL A 209 -17.36 -22.65 -28.43
C VAL A 209 -16.06 -23.41 -28.70
N PRO A 210 -16.08 -24.74 -28.59
CA PRO A 210 -14.89 -25.54 -28.92
C PRO A 210 -14.54 -25.39 -30.41
N GLU A 211 -13.28 -25.12 -30.68
CA GLU A 211 -12.70 -25.08 -32.03
C GLU A 211 -11.58 -26.11 -32.13
N ASP A 212 -11.55 -26.86 -33.21
CA ASP A 212 -10.47 -27.80 -33.48
C ASP A 212 -9.20 -27.02 -33.85
N TYR A 213 -8.07 -27.45 -33.34
CA TYR A 213 -6.78 -26.89 -33.69
C TYR A 213 -5.72 -27.95 -33.83
N TRP A 214 -4.69 -27.66 -34.60
CA TRP A 214 -3.59 -28.56 -34.89
C TRP A 214 -2.31 -28.08 -34.24
N GLU A 215 -1.56 -29.01 -33.61
CA GLU A 215 -0.21 -28.76 -33.11
C GLU A 215 0.80 -29.50 -34.00
N ILE A 216 1.72 -28.76 -34.59
CA ILE A 216 2.79 -29.32 -35.37
C ILE A 216 3.91 -29.73 -34.41
N LYS A 217 4.27 -31.02 -34.48
CA LYS A 217 5.40 -31.58 -33.73
C LYS A 217 6.36 -32.24 -34.72
N THR A 218 7.64 -31.99 -34.55
CA THR A 218 8.69 -32.66 -35.31
C THR A 218 9.68 -33.33 -34.40
N LEU A 219 10.16 -34.48 -34.79
CA LEU A 219 11.21 -35.22 -34.11
C LEU A 219 12.51 -35.14 -34.92
N TYR A 220 13.54 -34.52 -34.32
CA TYR A 220 14.86 -34.45 -34.93
C TYR A 220 15.93 -34.91 -33.94
N ARG A 221 16.70 -35.93 -34.35
CA ARG A 221 17.77 -36.53 -33.52
C ARG A 221 17.33 -36.93 -32.13
N GLY A 222 16.13 -37.48 -31.98
CA GLY A 222 15.58 -37.88 -30.68
C GLY A 222 15.01 -36.75 -29.82
N VAL A 223 14.99 -35.49 -30.30
CA VAL A 223 14.42 -34.33 -29.62
C VAL A 223 13.12 -33.94 -30.33
N THR A 224 12.06 -33.78 -29.53
CA THR A 224 10.77 -33.30 -30.05
C THR A 224 10.72 -31.77 -29.99
N PHE A 225 10.44 -31.16 -31.11
CA PHE A 225 10.17 -29.73 -31.26
C PHE A 225 8.67 -29.54 -31.46
N ASN A 226 8.09 -28.59 -30.70
CA ASN A 226 6.69 -28.22 -30.84
C ASN A 226 6.60 -26.83 -31.48
N SER A 227 5.65 -26.62 -32.37
CA SER A 227 5.34 -25.30 -32.90
C SER A 227 4.85 -24.39 -31.73
N THR A 228 5.26 -23.15 -31.76
CA THR A 228 4.74 -22.11 -30.83
C THR A 228 3.39 -21.56 -31.29
N GLN A 229 3.00 -21.85 -32.52
CA GLN A 229 1.72 -21.43 -33.10
C GLN A 229 0.80 -22.64 -33.26
N ARG A 230 -0.48 -22.45 -32.93
CA ARG A 230 -1.56 -23.36 -33.25
C ARG A 230 -2.05 -23.02 -34.66
N SER A 231 -2.32 -24.02 -35.49
CA SER A 231 -2.91 -23.81 -36.80
C SER A 231 -4.38 -24.22 -36.79
N GLU A 232 -5.22 -23.34 -37.31
CA GLU A 232 -6.66 -23.61 -37.50
C GLU A 232 -6.91 -24.35 -38.81
N GLU A 233 -5.92 -24.42 -39.71
CA GLU A 233 -6.04 -25.10 -41.02
C GLU A 233 -5.30 -26.44 -41.06
N HIS A 234 -5.96 -27.44 -41.62
CA HIS A 234 -5.44 -28.80 -41.80
C HIS A 234 -4.34 -28.92 -42.85
N THR A 235 -4.14 -27.93 -43.71
CA THR A 235 -3.19 -27.93 -44.81
C THR A 235 -1.98 -27.06 -44.50
N SER A 236 -0.95 -27.63 -43.89
CA SER A 236 0.39 -27.08 -44.07
C SER A 236 1.00 -27.68 -45.33
N GLU A 237 1.02 -26.96 -46.42
CA GLU A 237 1.95 -27.24 -47.51
C GLU A 237 3.37 -27.04 -46.94
N LEU A 238 4.05 -28.14 -46.68
CA LEU A 238 5.48 -28.13 -46.39
C LEU A 238 6.19 -27.71 -47.70
N GLN A 239 6.59 -26.45 -47.80
CA GLN A 239 7.58 -25.99 -48.75
C GLN A 239 8.99 -26.26 -48.23
#